data_ccbf93d707469af510aebb26a041bcab
#
_entry.id   ccbf93d707469af510aebb26a041bcab
#
_cell.length_a   1.000
_cell.length_b   1.000
_cell.length_c   1.000
_cell.angle_alpha   90.00
_cell.angle_beta   90.00
_cell.angle_gamma   90.00
#
_symmetry.space_group_name_H-M   'P 1'
#
loop_
_entity.id
_entity.type
_entity.pdbx_description
1 polymer ?
#
loop_
_entity_poly.entity_id
_entity_poly.type
_entity_poly.pdbx_seq_one_letter_code
_entity_poly.pdbx_strand_id
1 'polypeptide(L)'
;MQHTSNKEKLQHDQYSDLVSYLDNFPEPKLIIDTNYQIVGANKAYQYAFGNNKPVIGRKCHEVSHRYMTPCDQHGESCPLTKAKETKETNREFHVHFTPHGQQHVSVEITPILDKNEVPKLYIETLSAQKHSSAIYHHESLVGKSPAFLKMLNLVERSAPSEVAILLLGESGTGKEEIAHLLHKKSQRSDKDFVIVECSGLTDSLFESEMFGHEKGSFTGAIQSKKGLIAIAEGGTLFLDEIGDIPLNLQVKLLRLIESKSYRKVGGTEVIKSDFRLICATHRNLEQMVKDGTFRADLYFRISAFQITLPALRDRREDIELLAQSLLKRIAPSRELELTESAVQLISQHSFHGNIRELRNMLERATLMCDGKKINGDHLIDEMSNETNKPNQHSNGCSSCKVVQSLEAMEAKYLQCVMREHGSDLDSLSSSLGVSRRTLYRMIRKIKEPVANKYSE
;
A
#
# COMPACT_ATOMS: atom_id res chain seq x y z
N MET A 1 -29.77 -8.17 42.41
CA MET A 1 -30.08 -8.03 40.97
C MET A 1 -31.08 -6.91 40.63
N GLN A 2 -31.73 -6.22 41.59
CA GLN A 2 -32.70 -5.14 41.29
C GLN A 2 -32.11 -3.71 41.32
N HIS A 3 -30.88 -3.51 41.78
CA HIS A 3 -30.26 -2.17 41.86
C HIS A 3 -29.53 -1.73 40.60
N THR A 4 -29.15 -2.62 39.69
CA THR A 4 -28.50 -2.30 38.40
C THR A 4 -29.50 -1.84 37.32
N SER A 5 -30.72 -2.38 37.33
CA SER A 5 -31.77 -2.03 36.34
C SER A 5 -32.31 -0.60 36.49
N ASN A 6 -32.26 -0.01 37.67
CA ASN A 6 -32.77 1.36 37.89
C ASN A 6 -31.77 2.46 37.49
N LYS A 7 -30.46 2.20 37.59
CA LYS A 7 -29.46 3.16 37.11
C LYS A 7 -29.40 3.24 35.58
N GLU A 8 -29.57 2.12 34.90
CA GLU A 8 -29.60 2.07 33.41
C GLU A 8 -30.84 2.77 32.83
N LYS A 9 -32.02 2.64 33.48
CA LYS A 9 -33.23 3.35 33.06
C LYS A 9 -33.13 4.86 33.27
N LEU A 10 -32.55 5.34 34.37
CA LEU A 10 -32.38 6.77 34.66
C LEU A 10 -31.39 7.45 33.70
N GLN A 11 -30.35 6.76 33.24
CA GLN A 11 -29.41 7.28 32.23
C GLN A 11 -30.04 7.33 30.82
N HIS A 12 -30.93 6.43 30.50
CA HIS A 12 -31.62 6.40 29.18
C HIS A 12 -32.59 7.62 29.06
N ASP A 13 -33.27 8.02 30.12
CA ASP A 13 -34.17 9.16 30.10
C ASP A 13 -33.42 10.51 29.97
N GLN A 14 -32.18 10.58 30.41
CA GLN A 14 -31.42 11.83 30.42
C GLN A 14 -31.01 12.31 29.00
N TYR A 15 -30.85 11.39 28.02
CA TYR A 15 -30.41 11.72 26.67
C TYR A 15 -31.44 11.35 25.59
N SER A 16 -32.70 11.07 26.01
CA SER A 16 -33.78 10.65 25.10
C SER A 16 -34.05 11.67 24.00
N ASP A 17 -34.04 12.97 24.32
CA ASP A 17 -34.27 14.02 23.37
C ASP A 17 -33.16 14.11 22.31
N LEU A 18 -31.90 13.93 22.73
CA LEU A 18 -30.76 13.92 21.83
C LEU A 18 -30.77 12.69 20.91
N VAL A 19 -31.10 11.51 21.47
CA VAL A 19 -31.26 10.27 20.68
C VAL A 19 -32.40 10.44 19.67
N SER A 20 -33.54 11.01 20.09
CA SER A 20 -34.69 11.29 19.22
C SER A 20 -34.32 12.25 18.08
N TYR A 21 -33.50 13.25 18.36
CA TYR A 21 -32.94 14.14 17.32
C TYR A 21 -32.04 13.36 16.35
N LEU A 22 -31.15 12.49 16.85
CA LEU A 22 -30.24 11.68 16.03
C LEU A 22 -30.98 10.63 15.21
N ASP A 23 -32.18 10.22 15.58
CA ASP A 23 -33.02 9.28 14.80
C ASP A 23 -33.47 9.84 13.45
N ASN A 24 -33.40 11.18 13.27
CA ASN A 24 -33.71 11.82 11.97
C ASN A 24 -32.56 11.68 10.94
N PHE A 25 -31.40 11.18 11.33
CA PHE A 25 -30.27 11.01 10.44
C PHE A 25 -30.19 9.57 9.96
N PRO A 26 -29.96 9.33 8.66
CA PRO A 26 -29.84 7.99 8.09
C PRO A 26 -28.53 7.30 8.45
N GLU A 27 -27.50 8.06 8.85
CA GLU A 27 -26.19 7.52 9.24
C GLU A 27 -26.25 6.94 10.66
N PRO A 28 -25.58 5.81 10.92
CA PRO A 28 -25.39 5.27 12.27
C PRO A 28 -24.66 6.26 13.17
N LYS A 29 -25.28 6.60 14.30
CA LYS A 29 -24.73 7.57 15.27
C LYS A 29 -24.79 7.03 16.69
N LEU A 30 -23.69 7.28 17.44
CA LEU A 30 -23.58 7.01 18.88
C LEU A 30 -23.40 8.31 19.66
N ILE A 31 -23.82 8.28 20.91
CA ILE A 31 -23.46 9.27 21.92
C ILE A 31 -22.54 8.58 22.93
N ILE A 32 -21.34 9.12 23.11
CA ILE A 32 -20.29 8.56 23.97
C ILE A 32 -19.94 9.60 25.04
N ASP A 33 -19.73 9.15 26.27
CA ASP A 33 -19.24 9.99 27.36
C ASP A 33 -17.70 10.12 27.35
N THR A 34 -17.17 10.92 28.26
CA THR A 34 -15.72 11.11 28.43
C THR A 34 -14.98 9.85 28.87
N ASN A 35 -15.68 8.79 29.30
CA ASN A 35 -15.13 7.53 29.76
C ASN A 35 -15.30 6.40 28.71
N TYR A 36 -15.49 6.74 27.44
CA TYR A 36 -15.72 5.79 26.32
C TYR A 36 -17.03 5.00 26.44
N GLN A 37 -17.95 5.35 27.37
CA GLN A 37 -19.19 4.63 27.54
C GLN A 37 -20.25 5.14 26.56
N ILE A 38 -20.94 4.23 25.87
CA ILE A 38 -22.05 4.53 24.99
C ILE A 38 -23.26 4.86 25.85
N VAL A 39 -23.76 6.08 25.78
CA VAL A 39 -24.91 6.58 26.53
C VAL A 39 -26.15 6.72 25.67
N GLY A 40 -26.01 6.66 24.33
CA GLY A 40 -27.13 6.69 23.39
C GLY A 40 -26.73 6.13 22.03
N ALA A 41 -27.70 5.66 21.25
CA ALA A 41 -27.51 5.19 19.88
C ALA A 41 -28.78 5.42 19.08
N ASN A 42 -28.68 5.94 17.85
CA ASN A 42 -29.84 6.10 16.99
C ASN A 42 -30.29 4.75 16.38
N LYS A 43 -31.47 4.73 15.80
CA LYS A 43 -32.06 3.51 15.17
C LYS A 43 -31.17 2.95 14.06
N ALA A 44 -30.54 3.84 13.26
CA ALA A 44 -29.63 3.42 12.20
C ALA A 44 -28.43 2.63 12.74
N TYR A 45 -27.85 3.06 13.89
CA TYR A 45 -26.77 2.32 14.53
C TYR A 45 -27.24 0.97 15.11
N GLN A 46 -28.38 0.96 15.78
CA GLN A 46 -28.95 -0.27 16.35
C GLN A 46 -29.23 -1.31 15.27
N TYR A 47 -29.71 -0.88 14.10
CA TYR A 47 -29.95 -1.76 12.96
C TYR A 47 -28.66 -2.30 12.34
N ALA A 48 -27.65 -1.44 12.14
CA ALA A 48 -26.43 -1.80 11.44
C ALA A 48 -25.42 -2.59 12.33
N PHE A 49 -25.37 -2.30 13.63
CA PHE A 49 -24.31 -2.78 14.54
C PHE A 49 -24.85 -3.46 15.81
N GLY A 50 -26.13 -3.39 16.12
CA GLY A 50 -26.73 -3.80 17.40
C GLY A 50 -26.71 -5.31 17.69
N ASN A 51 -26.50 -6.17 16.72
CA ASN A 51 -26.36 -7.64 16.89
C ASN A 51 -27.26 -8.28 17.96
N ASN A 52 -28.50 -7.83 18.11
CA ASN A 52 -29.49 -8.22 19.12
C ASN A 52 -29.01 -8.07 20.59
N LYS A 53 -27.92 -7.36 20.86
CA LYS A 53 -27.42 -7.07 22.21
C LYS A 53 -27.51 -5.56 22.49
N PRO A 54 -27.88 -5.15 23.72
CA PRO A 54 -27.88 -3.74 24.06
C PRO A 54 -26.46 -3.18 23.98
N VAL A 55 -26.29 -2.07 23.27
CA VAL A 55 -24.99 -1.38 23.11
C VAL A 55 -24.82 -0.28 24.17
N ILE A 56 -25.91 0.25 24.70
CA ILE A 56 -25.93 1.30 25.71
C ILE A 56 -25.33 0.76 27.02
N GLY A 57 -24.47 1.54 27.67
CA GLY A 57 -23.77 1.18 28.89
C GLY A 57 -22.43 0.46 28.66
N ARG A 58 -22.15 -0.01 27.43
CA ARG A 58 -20.89 -0.66 27.06
C ARG A 58 -19.86 0.35 26.56
N LYS A 59 -18.60 -0.05 26.45
CA LYS A 59 -17.52 0.79 25.92
C LYS A 59 -17.50 0.75 24.39
N CYS A 60 -17.22 1.88 23.73
CA CYS A 60 -17.18 1.98 22.28
C CYS A 60 -16.16 1.00 21.68
N HIS A 61 -14.95 0.92 22.22
CA HIS A 61 -13.92 0.00 21.76
C HIS A 61 -14.28 -1.50 21.92
N GLU A 62 -15.09 -1.84 22.94
CA GLU A 62 -15.59 -3.19 23.12
C GLU A 62 -16.64 -3.58 22.07
N VAL A 63 -17.52 -2.64 21.73
CA VAL A 63 -18.62 -2.89 20.77
C VAL A 63 -18.10 -2.87 19.34
N SER A 64 -17.25 -1.88 19.02
CA SER A 64 -16.81 -1.63 17.64
C SER A 64 -15.59 -2.49 17.25
N HIS A 65 -14.63 -2.70 18.15
CA HIS A 65 -13.37 -3.37 17.87
C HIS A 65 -13.17 -4.70 18.61
N ARG A 66 -14.03 -5.02 19.58
CA ARG A 66 -13.88 -6.16 20.50
C ARG A 66 -12.61 -6.07 21.36
N TYR A 67 -12.11 -4.86 21.61
CA TYR A 67 -10.95 -4.61 22.47
C TYR A 67 -11.39 -4.41 23.93
N MET A 68 -10.56 -4.90 24.85
CA MET A 68 -10.78 -4.72 26.30
C MET A 68 -10.30 -3.35 26.80
N THR A 69 -9.47 -2.66 26.03
CA THR A 69 -8.90 -1.33 26.32
C THR A 69 -9.09 -0.40 25.12
N PRO A 70 -8.93 0.93 25.28
CA PRO A 70 -9.08 1.89 24.18
C PRO A 70 -8.20 1.59 22.96
N CYS A 71 -8.66 2.00 21.76
CA CYS A 71 -8.05 1.68 20.47
C CYS A 71 -6.60 2.13 20.35
N ASP A 72 -6.23 3.25 20.99
CA ASP A 72 -4.87 3.80 21.01
C ASP A 72 -3.85 2.89 21.71
N GLN A 73 -4.31 2.03 22.62
CA GLN A 73 -3.47 1.01 23.27
C GLN A 73 -3.23 -0.24 22.39
N HIS A 74 -3.94 -0.33 21.26
CA HIS A 74 -3.81 -1.42 20.27
C HIS A 74 -3.13 -0.96 18.97
N GLY A 75 -2.49 0.22 18.98
CA GLY A 75 -1.77 0.76 17.84
C GLY A 75 -2.66 1.45 16.79
N GLU A 76 -3.95 1.63 17.09
CA GLU A 76 -4.88 2.36 16.25
C GLU A 76 -5.01 3.82 16.74
N SER A 77 -5.27 4.75 15.81
CA SER A 77 -5.51 6.15 16.15
C SER A 77 -6.94 6.32 16.67
N CYS A 78 -7.13 6.60 17.96
CA CYS A 78 -8.46 6.78 18.51
C CYS A 78 -9.00 8.19 18.24
N PRO A 79 -10.10 8.36 17.46
CA PRO A 79 -10.64 9.69 17.17
C PRO A 79 -11.25 10.36 18.40
N LEU A 80 -11.72 9.58 19.39
CA LEU A 80 -12.22 10.12 20.65
C LEU A 80 -11.10 10.72 21.51
N THR A 81 -9.94 10.06 21.60
CA THR A 81 -8.76 10.61 22.29
C THR A 81 -8.32 11.91 21.67
N LYS A 82 -8.24 11.97 20.33
CA LYS A 82 -7.91 13.22 19.61
C LYS A 82 -8.93 14.32 19.83
N ALA A 83 -10.24 14.01 19.75
CA ALA A 83 -11.29 15.00 19.98
C ALA A 83 -11.31 15.53 21.42
N LYS A 84 -10.85 14.74 22.42
CA LYS A 84 -10.65 15.21 23.78
C LYS A 84 -9.52 16.22 23.91
N GLU A 85 -8.42 16.00 23.19
CA GLU A 85 -7.23 16.85 23.21
C GLU A 85 -7.45 18.15 22.45
N THR A 86 -8.02 18.05 21.24
CA THR A 86 -8.17 19.20 20.32
C THR A 86 -9.45 20.01 20.58
N LYS A 87 -10.47 19.42 21.19
CA LYS A 87 -11.85 19.92 21.32
C LYS A 87 -12.54 20.22 19.98
N GLU A 88 -12.02 19.60 18.93
CA GLU A 88 -12.53 19.76 17.56
C GLU A 88 -13.04 18.42 17.03
N THR A 89 -13.82 18.48 15.95
CA THR A 89 -14.25 17.29 15.22
C THR A 89 -13.05 16.56 14.63
N ASN A 90 -12.92 15.28 14.95
CA ASN A 90 -11.88 14.42 14.42
C ASN A 90 -12.47 13.28 13.62
N ARG A 91 -11.81 12.93 12.51
CA ARG A 91 -12.20 11.82 11.64
C ARG A 91 -11.04 10.87 11.46
N GLU A 92 -11.30 9.58 11.69
CA GLU A 92 -10.36 8.48 11.50
C GLU A 92 -11.02 7.32 10.74
N PHE A 93 -10.19 6.46 10.22
CA PHE A 93 -10.64 5.28 9.50
C PHE A 93 -10.39 4.03 10.37
N HIS A 94 -11.46 3.26 10.61
CA HIS A 94 -11.41 2.10 11.49
C HIS A 94 -12.01 0.87 10.84
N VAL A 95 -11.64 -0.30 11.36
CA VAL A 95 -12.30 -1.56 11.05
C VAL A 95 -13.23 -1.91 12.21
N HIS A 96 -14.54 -1.85 11.96
CA HIS A 96 -15.55 -2.22 12.94
C HIS A 96 -16.07 -3.65 12.70
N PHE A 97 -16.33 -4.36 13.78
CA PHE A 97 -16.99 -5.66 13.74
C PHE A 97 -18.50 -5.48 13.70
N THR A 98 -19.12 -5.87 12.58
CA THR A 98 -20.57 -5.85 12.40
C THR A 98 -21.13 -7.27 12.46
N PRO A 99 -22.48 -7.44 12.55
CA PRO A 99 -23.11 -8.75 12.39
C PRO A 99 -22.78 -9.45 11.08
N HIS A 100 -22.43 -8.68 10.03
CA HIS A 100 -22.08 -9.16 8.69
C HIS A 100 -20.57 -9.31 8.45
N GLY A 101 -19.74 -9.23 9.50
CA GLY A 101 -18.30 -9.32 9.42
C GLY A 101 -17.59 -7.99 9.69
N GLN A 102 -16.30 -7.94 9.36
CA GLN A 102 -15.49 -6.73 9.48
C GLN A 102 -15.85 -5.74 8.37
N GLN A 103 -16.06 -4.48 8.72
CA GLN A 103 -16.32 -3.40 7.77
C GLN A 103 -15.39 -2.22 8.03
N HIS A 104 -14.85 -1.65 6.95
CA HIS A 104 -14.13 -0.39 7.01
C HIS A 104 -15.14 0.74 7.13
N VAL A 105 -15.01 1.52 8.19
CA VAL A 105 -15.90 2.65 8.48
C VAL A 105 -15.07 3.92 8.68
N SER A 106 -15.54 5.03 8.15
CA SER A 106 -15.06 6.35 8.52
C SER A 106 -15.77 6.75 9.80
N VAL A 107 -15.04 6.94 10.87
CA VAL A 107 -15.51 7.33 12.19
C VAL A 107 -15.25 8.82 12.36
N GLU A 108 -16.29 9.62 12.46
CA GLU A 108 -16.20 11.04 12.78
C GLU A 108 -16.71 11.27 14.18
N ILE A 109 -15.91 11.89 15.03
CA ILE A 109 -16.28 12.24 16.41
C ILE A 109 -16.35 13.75 16.56
N THR A 110 -17.53 14.24 16.93
CA THR A 110 -17.82 15.65 17.18
C THR A 110 -18.08 15.86 18.68
N PRO A 111 -17.31 16.73 19.37
CA PRO A 111 -17.55 17.04 20.77
C PRO A 111 -18.80 17.88 20.95
N ILE A 112 -19.58 17.59 22.02
CA ILE A 112 -20.67 18.45 22.52
C ILE A 112 -20.13 19.18 23.73
N LEU A 113 -19.98 20.50 23.59
CA LEU A 113 -19.45 21.37 24.63
C LEU A 113 -20.56 21.82 25.58
N ASP A 114 -20.21 22.02 26.84
CA ASP A 114 -21.07 22.67 27.81
C ASP A 114 -20.96 24.22 27.72
N LYS A 115 -21.66 24.94 28.61
CA LYS A 115 -21.65 26.41 28.66
C LYS A 115 -20.26 27.01 28.94
N ASN A 116 -19.32 26.20 29.41
CA ASN A 116 -17.94 26.58 29.75
C ASN A 116 -16.93 26.08 28.69
N GLU A 117 -17.41 25.69 27.53
CA GLU A 117 -16.58 25.13 26.41
C GLU A 117 -15.82 23.84 26.81
N VAL A 118 -16.37 23.05 27.77
CA VAL A 118 -15.81 21.77 28.16
C VAL A 118 -16.60 20.65 27.50
N PRO A 119 -15.94 19.72 26.79
CA PRO A 119 -16.62 18.58 26.19
C PRO A 119 -17.20 17.65 27.24
N LYS A 120 -18.52 17.43 27.22
CA LYS A 120 -19.23 16.49 28.10
C LYS A 120 -19.61 15.19 27.42
N LEU A 121 -19.94 15.28 26.14
CA LEU A 121 -20.38 14.17 25.31
C LEU A 121 -19.74 14.29 23.93
N TYR A 122 -19.75 13.19 23.20
CA TYR A 122 -19.25 13.12 21.86
C TYR A 122 -20.26 12.39 20.99
N ILE A 123 -20.54 12.92 19.79
CA ILE A 123 -21.32 12.21 18.77
C ILE A 123 -20.34 11.52 17.85
N GLU A 124 -20.38 10.20 17.84
CA GLU A 124 -19.71 9.38 16.85
C GLU A 124 -20.66 9.15 15.67
N THR A 125 -20.25 9.55 14.48
CA THR A 125 -20.97 9.27 13.23
C THR A 125 -20.17 8.25 12.45
N LEU A 126 -20.81 7.14 12.13
CA LEU A 126 -20.24 6.10 11.30
C LEU A 126 -20.75 6.28 9.86
N SER A 127 -19.85 6.60 8.97
CA SER A 127 -20.13 6.50 7.54
C SER A 127 -19.67 5.12 7.09
N ALA A 128 -20.59 4.15 7.15
CA ALA A 128 -20.40 2.92 6.39
C ALA A 128 -20.34 3.35 4.93
N GLN A 129 -19.26 3.01 4.24
CA GLN A 129 -19.26 3.16 2.80
C GLN A 129 -20.39 2.26 2.30
N LYS A 130 -21.47 2.88 1.87
CA LYS A 130 -22.46 2.18 1.04
C LYS A 130 -21.67 1.75 -0.20
N HIS A 131 -21.09 0.56 -0.15
CA HIS A 131 -20.91 -0.18 -1.35
C HIS A 131 -22.31 -0.42 -1.90
N SER A 132 -22.82 0.59 -2.62
CA SER A 132 -23.87 0.33 -3.57
C SER A 132 -23.34 -0.85 -4.37
N SER A 133 -24.13 -1.91 -4.40
CA SER A 133 -23.92 -3.16 -5.12
C SER A 133 -23.96 -2.96 -6.63
N ALA A 134 -23.19 -2.04 -7.15
CA ALA A 134 -22.85 -1.86 -8.53
C ALA A 134 -21.36 -2.15 -8.63
N ILE A 135 -21.07 -3.47 -8.75
CA ILE A 135 -19.86 -4.03 -9.33
C ILE A 135 -18.61 -3.16 -9.12
N TYR A 136 -18.25 -2.99 -7.86
CA TYR A 136 -16.91 -2.57 -7.52
C TYR A 136 -16.05 -3.83 -7.44
N HIS A 137 -15.39 -4.16 -8.52
CA HIS A 137 -14.19 -5.00 -8.49
C HIS A 137 -13.03 -4.32 -7.74
N HIS A 138 -13.32 -3.39 -6.86
CA HIS A 138 -12.43 -2.89 -5.81
C HIS A 138 -12.64 -3.60 -4.47
N GLU A 139 -13.14 -4.81 -4.49
CA GLU A 139 -12.80 -5.83 -3.51
C GLU A 139 -11.27 -6.07 -3.42
N SER A 140 -10.50 -5.33 -4.22
CA SER A 140 -9.03 -5.43 -4.32
C SER A 140 -8.28 -4.76 -3.19
N LEU A 141 -8.86 -3.76 -2.54
CA LEU A 141 -8.22 -3.04 -1.45
C LEU A 141 -8.61 -3.69 -0.12
N VAL A 142 -7.86 -4.73 0.23
CA VAL A 142 -8.03 -5.49 1.45
C VAL A 142 -6.84 -5.25 2.36
N GLY A 143 -7.10 -4.93 3.63
CA GLY A 143 -6.07 -4.77 4.63
C GLY A 143 -6.64 -4.27 5.95
N LYS A 144 -5.95 -4.62 7.05
CA LYS A 144 -6.26 -4.23 8.43
C LYS A 144 -5.05 -3.64 9.16
N SER A 145 -3.87 -3.72 8.55
CA SER A 145 -2.63 -3.25 9.18
C SER A 145 -2.65 -1.73 9.41
N PRO A 146 -2.02 -1.24 10.48
CA PRO A 146 -1.96 0.19 10.77
C PRO A 146 -1.36 1.01 9.63
N ALA A 147 -0.35 0.46 8.94
CA ALA A 147 0.29 1.12 7.80
C ALA A 147 -0.69 1.29 6.62
N PHE A 148 -1.48 0.26 6.30
CA PHE A 148 -2.50 0.31 5.28
C PHE A 148 -3.63 1.29 5.63
N LEU A 149 -4.13 1.25 6.88
CA LEU A 149 -5.19 2.15 7.35
C LEU A 149 -4.75 3.62 7.34
N LYS A 150 -3.50 3.89 7.74
CA LYS A 150 -2.91 5.24 7.66
C LYS A 150 -2.88 5.75 6.22
N MET A 151 -2.43 4.94 5.28
CA MET A 151 -2.42 5.27 3.85
C MET A 151 -3.85 5.53 3.35
N LEU A 152 -4.80 4.67 3.71
CA LEU A 152 -6.19 4.79 3.28
C LEU A 152 -6.86 6.07 3.83
N ASN A 153 -6.53 6.48 5.06
CA ASN A 153 -6.98 7.76 5.62
C ASN A 153 -6.50 8.96 4.79
N LEU A 154 -5.23 8.96 4.34
CA LEU A 154 -4.73 10.00 3.45
C LEU A 154 -5.47 10.02 2.11
N VAL A 155 -5.78 8.86 1.54
CA VAL A 155 -6.59 8.72 0.32
C VAL A 155 -7.97 9.35 0.51
N GLU A 156 -8.69 8.99 1.59
CA GLU A 156 -10.03 9.52 1.89
C GLU A 156 -10.03 11.05 2.05
N ARG A 157 -9.05 11.59 2.75
CA ARG A 157 -8.94 13.04 3.01
C ARG A 157 -8.60 13.82 1.75
N SER A 158 -7.79 13.26 0.87
CA SER A 158 -7.33 13.94 -0.35
C SER A 158 -8.28 13.73 -1.54
N ALA A 159 -9.09 12.68 -1.54
CA ALA A 159 -9.96 12.35 -2.67
C ALA A 159 -10.92 13.49 -3.09
N PRO A 160 -11.58 14.24 -2.20
CA PRO A 160 -12.47 15.35 -2.61
C PRO A 160 -11.75 16.57 -3.15
N SER A 161 -10.42 16.69 -2.99
CA SER A 161 -9.66 17.87 -3.39
C SER A 161 -9.20 17.79 -4.85
N GLU A 162 -8.94 18.98 -5.44
CA GLU A 162 -8.38 19.14 -6.80
C GLU A 162 -6.84 19.17 -6.81
N VAL A 163 -6.21 18.96 -5.65
CA VAL A 163 -4.75 19.00 -5.50
C VAL A 163 -4.11 17.85 -6.30
N ALA A 164 -2.95 18.11 -6.89
CA ALA A 164 -2.15 17.06 -7.53
C ALA A 164 -1.64 16.07 -6.47
N ILE A 165 -1.84 14.78 -6.72
CA ILE A 165 -1.45 13.69 -5.81
C ILE A 165 -0.32 12.89 -6.42
N LEU A 166 0.75 12.65 -5.63
CA LEU A 166 1.85 11.79 -6.00
C LEU A 166 1.81 10.51 -5.15
N LEU A 167 1.57 9.37 -5.81
CA LEU A 167 1.61 8.04 -5.21
C LEU A 167 3.02 7.48 -5.27
N LEU A 168 3.61 7.22 -4.12
CA LEU A 168 4.94 6.64 -3.96
C LEU A 168 4.83 5.20 -3.46
N GLY A 169 5.63 4.30 -3.99
CA GLY A 169 5.67 2.92 -3.52
C GLY A 169 6.30 1.99 -4.54
N GLU A 170 6.79 0.87 -4.06
CA GLU A 170 7.42 -0.16 -4.89
C GLU A 170 6.50 -0.66 -6.00
N SER A 171 7.09 -1.29 -7.03
CA SER A 171 6.31 -1.94 -8.07
C SER A 171 5.42 -3.03 -7.47
N GLY A 172 4.16 -3.12 -7.94
CA GLY A 172 3.23 -4.14 -7.48
C GLY A 172 2.55 -3.87 -6.13
N THR A 173 2.69 -2.67 -5.53
CA THR A 173 2.02 -2.31 -4.27
C THR A 173 0.54 -1.93 -4.44
N GLY A 174 0.06 -1.71 -5.68
CA GLY A 174 -1.32 -1.35 -5.98
C GLY A 174 -1.56 0.15 -6.18
N LYS A 175 -0.57 0.90 -6.70
CA LYS A 175 -0.67 2.35 -6.97
C LYS A 175 -1.83 2.69 -7.90
N GLU A 176 -2.05 1.90 -8.96
CA GLU A 176 -3.16 2.08 -9.90
C GLU A 176 -4.53 1.92 -9.21
N GLU A 177 -4.69 0.92 -8.35
CA GLU A 177 -5.91 0.69 -7.59
C GLU A 177 -6.24 1.87 -6.64
N ILE A 178 -5.20 2.44 -6.03
CA ILE A 178 -5.34 3.65 -5.21
C ILE A 178 -5.71 4.87 -6.06
N ALA A 179 -5.13 5.02 -7.25
CA ALA A 179 -5.48 6.10 -8.17
C ALA A 179 -6.95 6.00 -8.63
N HIS A 180 -7.42 4.80 -8.93
CA HIS A 180 -8.83 4.54 -9.20
C HIS A 180 -9.74 4.90 -8.02
N LEU A 181 -9.35 4.54 -6.79
CA LEU A 181 -10.11 4.88 -5.59
C LEU A 181 -10.18 6.39 -5.37
N LEU A 182 -9.07 7.11 -5.55
CA LEU A 182 -9.00 8.57 -5.48
C LEU A 182 -9.95 9.24 -6.48
N HIS A 183 -9.98 8.75 -7.73
CA HIS A 183 -10.90 9.25 -8.74
C HIS A 183 -12.35 9.03 -8.34
N LYS A 184 -12.71 7.81 -7.98
CA LYS A 184 -14.08 7.44 -7.63
C LYS A 184 -14.65 8.18 -6.42
N LYS A 185 -13.79 8.57 -5.47
CA LYS A 185 -14.17 9.36 -4.29
C LYS A 185 -14.03 10.87 -4.52
N SER A 186 -13.68 11.28 -5.72
CA SER A 186 -13.55 12.69 -6.09
C SER A 186 -14.87 13.29 -6.55
N GLN A 187 -14.86 14.61 -6.75
CA GLN A 187 -15.97 15.35 -7.36
C GLN A 187 -16.10 15.05 -8.87
N ARG A 188 -15.13 14.34 -9.46
CA ARG A 188 -15.09 13.96 -10.89
C ARG A 188 -15.35 12.45 -11.10
N SER A 189 -15.95 11.79 -10.14
CA SER A 189 -16.19 10.33 -10.14
C SER A 189 -17.07 9.81 -11.28
N ASP A 190 -17.87 10.70 -11.89
CA ASP A 190 -18.74 10.43 -13.04
C ASP A 190 -18.10 10.78 -14.39
N LYS A 191 -16.85 11.26 -14.40
CA LYS A 191 -16.07 11.65 -15.57
C LYS A 191 -15.01 10.59 -15.91
N ASP A 192 -14.32 10.80 -17.03
CA ASP A 192 -13.30 9.87 -17.50
C ASP A 192 -12.09 9.81 -16.56
N PHE A 193 -11.60 8.59 -16.32
CA PHE A 193 -10.32 8.30 -15.70
C PHE A 193 -9.36 7.81 -16.77
N VAL A 194 -8.41 8.64 -17.16
CA VAL A 194 -7.49 8.37 -18.26
C VAL A 194 -6.12 7.99 -17.71
N ILE A 195 -5.69 6.76 -18.00
CA ILE A 195 -4.39 6.22 -17.61
C ILE A 195 -3.39 6.48 -18.71
N VAL A 196 -2.22 7.00 -18.33
CA VAL A 196 -1.06 7.17 -19.23
C VAL A 196 0.12 6.44 -18.60
N GLU A 197 0.57 5.38 -19.26
CA GLU A 197 1.79 4.69 -18.91
C GLU A 197 2.98 5.46 -19.48
N CYS A 198 3.84 5.98 -18.59
CA CYS A 198 4.97 6.83 -19.00
C CYS A 198 6.21 6.02 -19.40
N SER A 199 6.19 4.70 -19.18
CA SER A 199 7.29 3.79 -19.48
C SER A 199 7.16 3.17 -20.87
N GLY A 200 8.30 2.79 -21.47
CA GLY A 200 8.33 1.92 -22.66
C GLY A 200 8.01 2.57 -24.00
N LEU A 201 7.63 3.84 -24.06
CA LEU A 201 7.35 4.56 -25.30
C LEU A 201 8.53 5.41 -25.76
N THR A 202 8.73 5.53 -27.08
CA THR A 202 9.65 6.54 -27.63
C THR A 202 9.11 7.95 -27.42
N ASP A 203 9.98 8.94 -27.30
CA ASP A 203 9.60 10.35 -27.04
C ASP A 203 8.52 10.87 -27.99
N SER A 204 8.67 10.58 -29.28
CA SER A 204 7.74 11.03 -30.32
C SER A 204 6.36 10.35 -30.22
N LEU A 205 6.35 9.06 -29.86
CA LEU A 205 5.11 8.31 -29.68
C LEU A 205 4.38 8.77 -28.41
N PHE A 206 5.11 8.92 -27.29
CA PHE A 206 4.54 9.45 -26.05
C PHE A 206 3.92 10.83 -26.27
N GLU A 207 4.64 11.73 -26.96
CA GLU A 207 4.15 13.06 -27.26
C GLU A 207 2.87 13.03 -28.11
N SER A 208 2.85 12.20 -29.13
CA SER A 208 1.70 12.01 -30.02
C SER A 208 0.48 11.41 -29.30
N GLU A 209 0.67 10.43 -28.42
CA GLU A 209 -0.40 9.85 -27.62
C GLU A 209 -0.94 10.86 -26.59
N MET A 210 -0.06 11.55 -25.91
CA MET A 210 -0.40 12.47 -24.82
C MET A 210 -1.13 13.72 -25.34
N PHE A 211 -0.50 14.44 -26.30
CA PHE A 211 -0.98 15.74 -26.80
C PHE A 211 -1.83 15.65 -28.07
N GLY A 212 -1.81 14.50 -28.76
CA GLY A 212 -2.37 14.35 -30.09
C GLY A 212 -1.50 14.99 -31.18
N HIS A 213 -1.86 14.78 -32.42
CA HIS A 213 -1.12 15.32 -33.56
C HIS A 213 -2.03 15.77 -34.70
N GLU A 214 -1.56 16.73 -35.48
CA GLU A 214 -2.18 17.14 -36.73
C GLU A 214 -1.68 16.27 -37.89
N LYS A 215 -2.49 16.16 -38.94
CA LYS A 215 -2.13 15.45 -40.16
C LYS A 215 -0.84 16.02 -40.75
N GLY A 216 0.13 15.16 -41.05
CA GLY A 216 1.41 15.54 -41.66
C GLY A 216 2.47 16.02 -40.69
N SER A 217 2.25 15.95 -39.36
CA SER A 217 3.18 16.44 -38.33
C SER A 217 4.48 15.60 -38.24
N PHE A 218 4.45 14.35 -38.68
CA PHE A 218 5.62 13.45 -38.74
C PHE A 218 5.39 12.35 -39.82
N THR A 219 6.46 11.62 -40.14
CA THR A 219 6.37 10.48 -41.07
C THR A 219 5.45 9.40 -40.51
N GLY A 220 4.27 9.22 -41.13
CA GLY A 220 3.23 8.30 -40.66
C GLY A 220 1.98 8.98 -40.09
N ALA A 221 1.96 10.30 -39.93
CA ALA A 221 0.78 11.06 -39.46
C ALA A 221 -0.23 11.24 -40.64
N ILE A 222 -0.90 10.17 -41.01
CA ILE A 222 -1.85 10.15 -42.15
C ILE A 222 -3.13 10.93 -41.82
N GLN A 223 -3.55 10.89 -40.53
CA GLN A 223 -4.75 11.54 -40.02
C GLN A 223 -4.42 12.31 -38.75
N SER A 224 -5.25 13.29 -38.40
CA SER A 224 -5.17 13.96 -37.11
C SER A 224 -5.71 13.02 -36.01
N LYS A 225 -5.07 13.02 -34.82
CA LYS A 225 -5.45 12.19 -33.66
C LYS A 225 -5.67 13.09 -32.43
N LYS A 226 -6.74 12.82 -31.68
CA LYS A 226 -6.92 13.40 -30.34
C LYS A 226 -5.96 12.75 -29.35
N GLY A 227 -5.32 13.57 -28.49
CA GLY A 227 -4.46 13.07 -27.43
C GLY A 227 -5.23 12.68 -26.17
N LEU A 228 -4.56 11.93 -25.27
CA LEU A 228 -5.13 11.47 -24.00
C LEU A 228 -5.52 12.63 -23.08
N ILE A 229 -4.82 13.78 -23.16
CA ILE A 229 -5.20 14.99 -22.43
C ILE A 229 -6.60 15.49 -22.85
N ALA A 230 -6.92 15.44 -24.15
CA ALA A 230 -8.24 15.85 -24.64
C ALA A 230 -9.36 14.86 -24.23
N ILE A 231 -9.02 13.61 -23.96
CA ILE A 231 -9.96 12.62 -23.43
C ILE A 231 -10.18 12.83 -21.94
N ALA A 232 -9.12 13.23 -21.21
CA ALA A 232 -9.19 13.51 -19.76
C ALA A 232 -9.92 14.80 -19.39
N GLU A 233 -10.46 15.54 -20.38
CA GLU A 233 -11.14 16.82 -20.15
C GLU A 233 -12.31 16.68 -19.18
N GLY A 234 -12.31 17.50 -18.13
CA GLY A 234 -13.28 17.46 -17.04
C GLY A 234 -13.10 16.28 -16.06
N GLY A 235 -12.23 15.32 -16.40
CA GLY A 235 -11.98 14.07 -15.66
C GLY A 235 -10.70 14.08 -14.83
N THR A 236 -10.06 12.89 -14.78
CA THR A 236 -8.80 12.67 -14.05
C THR A 236 -7.76 12.09 -15.00
N LEU A 237 -6.57 12.70 -15.01
CA LEU A 237 -5.39 12.19 -15.70
C LEU A 237 -4.48 11.48 -14.70
N PHE A 238 -4.26 10.19 -14.90
CA PHE A 238 -3.35 9.39 -14.11
C PHE A 238 -2.08 9.08 -14.91
N LEU A 239 -0.93 9.58 -14.42
CA LEU A 239 0.38 9.32 -15.01
C LEU A 239 1.09 8.25 -14.19
N ASP A 240 1.12 7.02 -14.71
CA ASP A 240 1.86 5.94 -14.06
C ASP A 240 3.32 5.96 -14.48
N GLU A 241 4.19 5.66 -13.52
CA GLU A 241 5.66 5.70 -13.62
C GLU A 241 6.20 7.03 -14.19
N ILE A 242 5.75 8.15 -13.58
CA ILE A 242 6.13 9.53 -13.96
C ILE A 242 7.67 9.74 -13.97
N GLY A 243 8.42 8.97 -13.17
CA GLY A 243 9.88 9.01 -13.13
C GLY A 243 10.57 8.52 -14.42
N ASP A 244 9.83 7.89 -15.34
CA ASP A 244 10.37 7.39 -16.60
C ASP A 244 10.27 8.40 -17.75
N ILE A 245 9.60 9.53 -17.54
CA ILE A 245 9.43 10.57 -18.57
C ILE A 245 10.79 11.23 -18.88
N PRO A 246 11.20 11.30 -20.15
CA PRO A 246 12.41 11.99 -20.58
C PRO A 246 12.38 13.50 -20.27
N LEU A 247 13.55 14.12 -20.01
CA LEU A 247 13.67 15.51 -19.61
C LEU A 247 13.02 16.51 -20.57
N ASN A 248 13.09 16.29 -21.88
CA ASN A 248 12.44 17.11 -22.91
C ASN A 248 10.91 17.14 -22.78
N LEU A 249 10.31 16.00 -22.39
CA LEU A 249 8.86 15.89 -22.20
C LEU A 249 8.41 16.42 -20.83
N GLN A 250 9.28 16.38 -19.83
CA GLN A 250 9.00 16.99 -18.51
C GLN A 250 8.71 18.49 -18.64
N VAL A 251 9.41 19.20 -19.57
CA VAL A 251 9.15 20.62 -19.85
C VAL A 251 7.73 20.87 -20.41
N LYS A 252 7.28 19.99 -21.31
CA LYS A 252 5.93 20.09 -21.91
C LYS A 252 4.85 19.78 -20.88
N LEU A 253 5.10 18.76 -20.03
CA LEU A 253 4.21 18.39 -18.95
C LEU A 253 4.08 19.51 -17.92
N LEU A 254 5.19 20.14 -17.53
CA LEU A 254 5.18 21.29 -16.62
C LEU A 254 4.29 22.41 -17.16
N ARG A 255 4.48 22.78 -18.43
CA ARG A 255 3.65 23.82 -19.07
C ARG A 255 2.17 23.45 -19.06
N LEU A 256 1.83 22.19 -19.36
CA LEU A 256 0.45 21.71 -19.31
C LEU A 256 -0.15 21.87 -17.90
N ILE A 257 0.57 21.47 -16.85
CA ILE A 257 0.09 21.52 -15.47
C ILE A 257 -0.07 22.96 -14.97
N GLU A 258 0.84 23.87 -15.37
CA GLU A 258 0.82 25.27 -14.93
C GLU A 258 -0.20 26.12 -15.69
N SER A 259 -0.15 26.07 -17.03
CA SER A 259 -0.99 26.92 -17.88
C SER A 259 -2.37 26.32 -18.17
N LYS A 260 -2.60 25.06 -17.79
CA LYS A 260 -3.82 24.31 -18.13
C LYS A 260 -4.12 24.38 -19.62
N SER A 261 -3.06 24.32 -20.45
CA SER A 261 -3.18 24.40 -21.90
C SER A 261 -2.05 23.66 -22.58
N TYR A 262 -2.29 23.19 -23.79
CA TYR A 262 -1.33 22.45 -24.60
C TYR A 262 -1.53 22.76 -26.10
N ARG A 263 -0.62 22.26 -26.92
CA ARG A 263 -0.75 22.24 -28.39
C ARG A 263 -0.54 20.82 -28.90
N LYS A 264 -1.26 20.47 -29.96
CA LYS A 264 -1.00 19.22 -30.66
C LYS A 264 0.37 19.22 -31.33
N VAL A 265 0.93 18.06 -31.55
CA VAL A 265 2.17 17.93 -32.36
C VAL A 265 1.91 18.42 -33.77
N GLY A 266 2.74 19.36 -34.25
CA GLY A 266 2.58 20.04 -35.54
C GLY A 266 1.48 21.11 -35.58
N GLY A 267 0.71 21.30 -34.51
CA GLY A 267 -0.33 22.32 -34.40
C GLY A 267 0.17 23.62 -33.76
N THR A 268 -0.45 24.74 -34.12
CA THR A 268 -0.18 26.08 -33.56
C THR A 268 -1.27 26.54 -32.58
N GLU A 269 -2.44 25.92 -32.63
CA GLU A 269 -3.57 26.26 -31.78
C GLU A 269 -3.32 25.90 -30.32
N VAL A 270 -3.65 26.83 -29.41
CA VAL A 270 -3.58 26.59 -27.94
C VAL A 270 -4.93 26.05 -27.47
N ILE A 271 -4.91 24.85 -26.97
CA ILE A 271 -6.09 24.15 -26.45
C ILE A 271 -6.04 24.19 -24.92
N LYS A 272 -7.11 24.67 -24.29
CA LYS A 272 -7.27 24.63 -22.84
C LYS A 272 -7.65 23.22 -22.39
N SER A 273 -7.26 22.84 -21.20
CA SER A 273 -7.60 21.54 -20.63
C SER A 273 -7.80 21.67 -19.13
N ASP A 274 -8.89 21.09 -18.64
CA ASP A 274 -9.20 20.98 -17.22
C ASP A 274 -9.24 19.51 -16.81
N PHE A 275 -8.31 19.09 -15.96
CA PHE A 275 -8.25 17.75 -15.41
C PHE A 275 -7.66 17.78 -14.00
N ARG A 276 -8.05 16.81 -13.19
CA ARG A 276 -7.38 16.47 -11.95
C ARG A 276 -6.17 15.60 -12.25
N LEU A 277 -5.02 15.86 -11.60
CA LEU A 277 -3.79 15.13 -11.82
C LEU A 277 -3.50 14.17 -10.67
N ILE A 278 -3.24 12.91 -11.00
CA ILE A 278 -2.67 11.90 -10.12
C ILE A 278 -1.42 11.35 -10.80
N CYS A 279 -0.30 11.27 -10.08
CA CYS A 279 0.95 10.68 -10.57
C CYS A 279 1.35 9.51 -9.69
N ALA A 280 2.04 8.52 -10.25
CA ALA A 280 2.61 7.41 -9.51
C ALA A 280 4.03 7.10 -9.96
N THR A 281 4.87 6.64 -9.04
CA THR A 281 6.21 6.14 -9.35
C THR A 281 6.75 5.25 -8.23
N HIS A 282 7.64 4.34 -8.62
CA HIS A 282 8.47 3.57 -7.68
C HIS A 282 9.85 4.21 -7.48
N ARG A 283 10.22 5.21 -8.30
CA ARG A 283 11.53 5.86 -8.25
C ARG A 283 11.59 6.96 -7.20
N ASN A 284 12.79 7.20 -6.67
CA ASN A 284 13.05 8.31 -5.78
C ASN A 284 13.26 9.61 -6.59
N LEU A 285 12.17 10.38 -6.80
CA LEU A 285 12.20 11.61 -7.57
C LEU A 285 13.11 12.67 -6.95
N GLU A 286 13.24 12.73 -5.62
CA GLU A 286 14.16 13.68 -4.94
C GLU A 286 15.61 13.40 -5.30
N GLN A 287 16.00 12.13 -5.35
CA GLN A 287 17.33 11.75 -5.81
C GLN A 287 17.51 12.06 -7.29
N MET A 288 16.50 11.79 -8.13
CA MET A 288 16.54 12.10 -9.56
C MET A 288 16.68 13.62 -9.82
N VAL A 289 16.09 14.46 -8.98
CA VAL A 289 16.28 15.93 -9.04
C VAL A 289 17.74 16.30 -8.76
N LYS A 290 18.35 15.70 -7.72
CA LYS A 290 19.78 15.92 -7.40
C LYS A 290 20.71 15.46 -8.52
N ASP A 291 20.36 14.33 -9.15
CA ASP A 291 21.13 13.74 -10.27
C ASP A 291 20.87 14.46 -11.61
N GLY A 292 19.97 15.44 -11.65
CA GLY A 292 19.62 16.19 -12.86
C GLY A 292 18.81 15.41 -13.89
N THR A 293 18.27 14.23 -13.54
CA THR A 293 17.45 13.38 -14.42
C THR A 293 15.95 13.68 -14.30
N PHE A 294 15.55 14.46 -13.30
CA PHE A 294 14.20 14.97 -13.13
C PHE A 294 14.24 16.47 -12.78
N ARG A 295 13.31 17.25 -13.33
CA ARG A 295 13.28 18.71 -13.09
C ARG A 295 12.69 19.03 -11.71
N ALA A 296 13.34 19.92 -10.98
CA ALA A 296 12.86 20.36 -9.67
C ALA A 296 11.51 21.08 -9.73
N ASP A 297 11.30 21.94 -10.75
CA ASP A 297 10.06 22.68 -10.94
C ASP A 297 8.85 21.73 -11.15
N LEU A 298 9.00 20.70 -11.97
CA LEU A 298 7.98 19.67 -12.17
C LEU A 298 7.73 18.87 -10.88
N TYR A 299 8.80 18.48 -10.18
CA TYR A 299 8.69 17.73 -8.92
C TYR A 299 7.82 18.48 -7.91
N PHE A 300 8.10 19.77 -7.64
CA PHE A 300 7.30 20.56 -6.70
C PHE A 300 5.85 20.74 -7.15
N ARG A 301 5.58 20.72 -8.44
CA ARG A 301 4.22 20.88 -8.96
C ARG A 301 3.37 19.62 -8.83
N ILE A 302 3.96 18.42 -9.00
CA ILE A 302 3.25 17.14 -8.89
C ILE A 302 3.24 16.57 -7.46
N SER A 303 4.16 16.99 -6.59
CA SER A 303 4.33 16.49 -5.21
C SER A 303 3.57 17.31 -4.16
N ALA A 304 2.54 18.08 -4.57
CA ALA A 304 1.76 18.91 -3.65
C ALA A 304 1.12 18.12 -2.51
N PHE A 305 0.69 16.89 -2.78
CA PHE A 305 0.25 15.95 -1.76
C PHE A 305 0.81 14.55 -2.07
N GLN A 306 1.55 13.97 -1.11
CA GLN A 306 2.19 12.67 -1.29
C GLN A 306 1.51 11.59 -0.46
N ILE A 307 1.29 10.43 -1.08
CA ILE A 307 0.78 9.23 -0.41
C ILE A 307 1.75 8.09 -0.67
N THR A 308 2.36 7.56 0.39
CA THR A 308 3.26 6.41 0.30
C THR A 308 2.48 5.13 0.55
N LEU A 309 2.53 4.21 -0.41
CA LEU A 309 1.96 2.88 -0.28
C LEU A 309 2.97 1.97 0.42
N PRO A 310 2.58 1.30 1.51
CA PRO A 310 3.47 0.37 2.21
C PRO A 310 3.77 -0.86 1.35
N ALA A 311 5.00 -1.32 1.38
CA ALA A 311 5.36 -2.61 0.79
C ALA A 311 4.63 -3.76 1.52
N LEU A 312 4.41 -4.89 0.82
CA LEU A 312 3.65 -6.00 1.38
C LEU A 312 4.33 -6.59 2.64
N ARG A 313 5.65 -6.59 2.68
CA ARG A 313 6.43 -7.01 3.85
C ARG A 313 6.25 -6.14 5.10
N ASP A 314 5.82 -4.87 4.93
CA ASP A 314 5.57 -3.91 6.01
C ASP A 314 4.13 -4.00 6.53
N ARG A 315 3.28 -4.83 5.88
CA ARG A 315 1.90 -5.09 6.26
C ARG A 315 1.58 -6.60 6.26
N ARG A 316 2.43 -7.37 6.90
CA ARG A 316 2.34 -8.85 6.93
C ARG A 316 1.00 -9.38 7.45
N GLU A 317 0.36 -8.65 8.35
CA GLU A 317 -0.98 -8.96 8.87
C GLU A 317 -2.07 -9.00 7.80
N ASP A 318 -1.83 -8.33 6.65
CA ASP A 318 -2.77 -8.26 5.55
C ASP A 318 -2.61 -9.40 4.54
N ILE A 319 -1.48 -10.13 4.56
CA ILE A 319 -1.11 -11.10 3.52
C ILE A 319 -2.16 -12.20 3.40
N GLU A 320 -2.61 -12.77 4.52
CA GLU A 320 -3.61 -13.83 4.51
C GLU A 320 -4.95 -13.35 3.92
N LEU A 321 -5.45 -12.20 4.39
CA LEU A 321 -6.69 -11.61 3.89
C LEU A 321 -6.59 -11.28 2.39
N LEU A 322 -5.45 -10.73 1.99
CA LEU A 322 -5.17 -10.38 0.60
C LEU A 322 -5.09 -11.63 -0.29
N ALA A 323 -4.42 -12.68 0.18
CA ALA A 323 -4.31 -13.95 -0.54
C ALA A 323 -5.69 -14.62 -0.74
N GLN A 324 -6.54 -14.63 0.29
CA GLN A 324 -7.90 -15.15 0.19
C GLN A 324 -8.76 -14.35 -0.82
N SER A 325 -8.65 -13.02 -0.79
CA SER A 325 -9.34 -12.14 -1.75
C SER A 325 -8.84 -12.36 -3.18
N LEU A 326 -7.53 -12.51 -3.37
CA LEU A 326 -6.93 -12.81 -4.67
C LEU A 326 -7.39 -14.15 -5.22
N LEU A 327 -7.42 -15.21 -4.41
CA LEU A 327 -7.88 -16.54 -4.82
C LEU A 327 -9.32 -16.54 -5.32
N LYS A 328 -10.22 -15.82 -4.65
CA LYS A 328 -11.63 -15.67 -5.10
C LYS A 328 -11.71 -15.03 -6.48
N ARG A 329 -10.78 -14.15 -6.83
CA ARG A 329 -10.73 -13.48 -8.15
C ARG A 329 -10.03 -14.32 -9.22
N ILE A 330 -8.97 -15.03 -8.85
CA ILE A 330 -8.22 -15.89 -9.76
C ILE A 330 -9.08 -17.08 -10.19
N ALA A 331 -9.82 -17.68 -9.27
CA ALA A 331 -10.62 -18.86 -9.52
C ALA A 331 -12.05 -18.73 -8.97
N PRO A 332 -12.90 -17.85 -9.55
CA PRO A 332 -14.22 -17.56 -9.01
C PRO A 332 -15.18 -18.75 -9.04
N SER A 333 -14.94 -19.73 -9.91
CA SER A 333 -15.73 -20.98 -10.02
C SER A 333 -15.25 -22.09 -9.07
N ARG A 334 -14.09 -21.91 -8.40
CA ARG A 334 -13.50 -22.88 -7.48
C ARG A 334 -13.45 -22.28 -6.08
N GLU A 335 -14.02 -22.96 -5.11
CA GLU A 335 -13.91 -22.58 -3.68
C GLU A 335 -12.56 -23.03 -3.15
N LEU A 336 -11.49 -22.29 -3.49
CA LEU A 336 -10.13 -22.59 -3.05
C LEU A 336 -9.85 -21.98 -1.69
N GLU A 337 -9.26 -22.76 -0.80
CA GLU A 337 -8.83 -22.35 0.53
C GLU A 337 -7.34 -22.59 0.72
N LEU A 338 -6.66 -21.71 1.45
CA LEU A 338 -5.28 -21.91 1.89
C LEU A 338 -5.26 -22.77 3.15
N THR A 339 -4.40 -23.79 3.20
CA THR A 339 -4.12 -24.52 4.44
C THR A 339 -3.26 -23.66 5.37
N GLU A 340 -3.21 -24.02 6.66
CA GLU A 340 -2.36 -23.34 7.64
C GLU A 340 -0.87 -23.35 7.22
N SER A 341 -0.40 -24.46 6.65
CA SER A 341 0.98 -24.56 6.14
C SER A 341 1.24 -23.58 4.98
N ALA A 342 0.28 -23.40 4.07
CA ALA A 342 0.37 -22.42 2.99
C ALA A 342 0.38 -20.97 3.54
N VAL A 343 -0.49 -20.67 4.51
CA VAL A 343 -0.54 -19.36 5.17
C VAL A 343 0.76 -19.05 5.88
N GLN A 344 1.35 -20.01 6.60
CA GLN A 344 2.64 -19.81 7.27
C GLN A 344 3.76 -19.51 6.27
N LEU A 345 3.82 -20.22 5.16
CA LEU A 345 4.82 -20.01 4.11
C LEU A 345 4.70 -18.63 3.49
N ILE A 346 3.51 -18.22 3.02
CA ILE A 346 3.34 -16.88 2.42
C ILE A 346 3.59 -15.75 3.42
N SER A 347 3.30 -15.94 4.71
CA SER A 347 3.52 -14.92 5.75
C SER A 347 5.00 -14.68 6.05
N GLN A 348 5.87 -15.66 5.77
CA GLN A 348 7.33 -15.57 5.96
C GLN A 348 8.05 -15.00 4.74
N HIS A 349 7.40 -14.98 3.58
CA HIS A 349 8.00 -14.55 2.33
C HIS A 349 8.21 -13.02 2.30
N SER A 350 9.28 -12.56 1.62
CA SER A 350 9.67 -11.14 1.57
C SER A 350 8.88 -10.31 0.58
N PHE A 351 8.32 -10.94 -0.47
CA PHE A 351 7.53 -10.32 -1.53
C PHE A 351 8.18 -9.05 -2.13
N HIS A 352 9.33 -9.20 -2.77
CA HIS A 352 10.00 -8.10 -3.45
C HIS A 352 9.14 -7.49 -4.58
N GLY A 353 8.32 -8.31 -5.25
CA GLY A 353 7.32 -7.89 -6.24
C GLY A 353 5.94 -7.57 -5.64
N ASN A 354 5.83 -7.50 -4.31
CA ASN A 354 4.63 -7.10 -3.57
C ASN A 354 3.38 -7.95 -3.93
N ILE A 355 2.23 -7.27 -4.15
CA ILE A 355 0.95 -7.94 -4.48
C ILE A 355 1.01 -8.63 -5.84
N ARG A 356 1.79 -8.09 -6.79
CA ARG A 356 1.96 -8.71 -8.11
C ARG A 356 2.64 -10.08 -8.00
N GLU A 357 3.64 -10.21 -7.17
CA GLU A 357 4.32 -11.46 -6.89
C GLU A 357 3.41 -12.46 -6.15
N LEU A 358 2.73 -12.01 -5.10
CA LEU A 358 1.75 -12.83 -4.38
C LEU A 358 0.65 -13.35 -5.33
N ARG A 359 0.14 -12.50 -6.22
CA ARG A 359 -0.85 -12.90 -7.21
C ARG A 359 -0.32 -13.97 -8.15
N ASN A 360 0.86 -13.78 -8.72
CA ASN A 360 1.49 -14.75 -9.63
C ASN A 360 1.73 -16.08 -8.94
N MET A 361 2.17 -16.07 -7.66
CA MET A 361 2.35 -17.25 -6.83
C MET A 361 1.03 -18.02 -6.65
N LEU A 362 -0.05 -17.31 -6.34
CA LEU A 362 -1.38 -17.91 -6.16
C LEU A 362 -1.98 -18.41 -7.49
N GLU A 363 -1.77 -17.70 -8.61
CA GLU A 363 -2.19 -18.15 -9.93
C GLU A 363 -1.56 -19.50 -10.28
N ARG A 364 -0.25 -19.66 -10.07
CA ARG A 364 0.43 -20.94 -10.29
C ARG A 364 -0.03 -22.04 -9.32
N ALA A 365 -0.14 -21.73 -8.03
CA ALA A 365 -0.64 -22.68 -7.05
C ALA A 365 -2.07 -23.18 -7.42
N THR A 366 -2.89 -22.33 -8.01
CA THR A 366 -4.22 -22.68 -8.51
C THR A 366 -4.16 -23.69 -9.65
N LEU A 367 -3.16 -23.59 -10.54
CA LEU A 367 -2.94 -24.53 -11.65
C LEU A 367 -2.42 -25.89 -11.17
N MET A 368 -1.60 -25.89 -10.11
CA MET A 368 -1.01 -27.12 -9.54
C MET A 368 -1.93 -27.86 -8.56
N CYS A 369 -3.01 -27.18 -8.11
CA CYS A 369 -3.95 -27.75 -7.15
C CYS A 369 -5.16 -28.37 -7.87
N ASP A 370 -5.29 -29.68 -7.84
CA ASP A 370 -6.46 -30.41 -8.37
C ASP A 370 -7.68 -30.35 -7.43
N GLY A 371 -7.47 -30.14 -6.14
CA GLY A 371 -8.48 -30.11 -5.09
C GLY A 371 -9.03 -28.71 -4.77
N LYS A 372 -9.62 -28.59 -3.56
CA LYS A 372 -10.11 -27.32 -3.01
C LYS A 372 -9.11 -26.64 -2.07
N LYS A 373 -8.04 -27.32 -1.65
CA LYS A 373 -7.09 -26.83 -0.65
C LYS A 373 -5.71 -26.67 -1.26
N ILE A 374 -5.20 -25.45 -1.24
CA ILE A 374 -3.82 -25.12 -1.60
C ILE A 374 -2.96 -25.33 -0.35
N ASN A 375 -2.02 -26.26 -0.43
CA ASN A 375 -1.05 -26.57 0.63
C ASN A 375 0.32 -25.91 0.33
N GLY A 376 1.26 -26.07 1.26
CA GLY A 376 2.61 -25.52 1.13
C GLY A 376 3.35 -26.02 -0.10
N ASP A 377 3.16 -27.31 -0.50
CA ASP A 377 3.87 -27.90 -1.62
C ASP A 377 3.54 -27.24 -2.95
N HIS A 378 2.31 -26.73 -3.11
CA HIS A 378 1.90 -25.97 -4.30
C HIS A 378 2.58 -24.60 -4.42
N LEU A 379 3.29 -24.13 -3.38
CA LEU A 379 3.95 -22.83 -3.27
C LEU A 379 5.48 -22.91 -3.28
N ILE A 380 6.06 -24.10 -3.02
CA ILE A 380 7.49 -24.29 -2.73
C ILE A 380 8.41 -24.05 -3.94
N ASP A 381 7.98 -24.34 -5.16
CA ASP A 381 8.82 -24.17 -6.37
C ASP A 381 9.29 -22.72 -6.60
N GLU A 382 8.64 -21.74 -6.01
CA GLU A 382 9.06 -20.34 -6.09
C GLU A 382 9.96 -19.91 -4.93
N MET A 383 9.73 -20.43 -3.75
CA MET A 383 10.53 -20.07 -2.57
C MET A 383 11.96 -20.64 -2.68
N SER A 384 12.14 -21.75 -3.39
CA SER A 384 13.46 -22.31 -3.70
C SER A 384 14.25 -21.48 -4.73
N ASN A 385 13.59 -20.69 -5.57
CA ASN A 385 14.25 -19.80 -6.52
C ASN A 385 14.78 -18.49 -5.90
N GLU A 386 14.28 -18.05 -4.74
CA GLU A 386 14.86 -16.91 -4.02
C GLU A 386 16.15 -17.27 -3.30
N THR A 387 16.28 -18.49 -2.81
CA THR A 387 17.54 -18.98 -2.19
C THR A 387 18.61 -19.29 -3.23
N ASN A 388 18.25 -19.46 -4.51
CA ASN A 388 19.14 -19.80 -5.62
C ASN A 388 19.29 -18.75 -6.71
N LYS A 389 18.70 -17.56 -6.60
CA LYS A 389 19.14 -16.44 -7.45
C LYS A 389 20.49 -15.96 -6.91
N PRO A 390 21.61 -16.22 -7.61
CA PRO A 390 22.80 -15.45 -7.32
C PRO A 390 22.42 -14.00 -7.54
N ASN A 391 22.61 -13.17 -6.53
CA ASN A 391 22.50 -11.72 -6.61
C ASN A 391 23.25 -11.19 -7.85
N GLN A 392 22.55 -11.04 -8.99
CA GLN A 392 23.15 -10.55 -10.24
C GLN A 392 23.29 -9.01 -10.25
N HIS A 393 23.09 -8.33 -9.12
CA HIS A 393 23.34 -6.90 -8.97
C HIS A 393 24.04 -6.51 -7.65
N SER A 394 24.83 -7.41 -7.09
CA SER A 394 25.92 -7.00 -6.22
C SER A 394 27.20 -7.70 -6.68
N ASN A 395 27.75 -7.24 -7.80
CA ASN A 395 29.18 -7.38 -8.10
C ASN A 395 29.98 -6.55 -7.10
N GLY A 396 29.88 -6.92 -5.83
CA GLY A 396 30.66 -6.41 -4.74
C GLY A 396 30.70 -7.50 -3.69
N CYS A 397 31.74 -8.31 -3.72
CA CYS A 397 32.11 -9.20 -2.61
C CYS A 397 32.00 -8.38 -1.32
N SER A 398 31.07 -8.74 -0.42
CA SER A 398 30.94 -8.06 0.88
C SER A 398 32.21 -8.10 1.71
N SER A 399 33.20 -8.92 1.31
CA SER A 399 34.58 -8.94 1.81
C SER A 399 35.48 -7.88 1.19
N CYS A 400 35.07 -7.17 0.13
CA CYS A 400 35.92 -6.18 -0.55
C CYS A 400 35.92 -4.79 0.10
N LYS A 401 35.22 -4.57 1.20
CA LYS A 401 35.30 -3.33 1.99
C LYS A 401 36.65 -3.16 2.74
N VAL A 402 37.41 -4.24 2.87
CA VAL A 402 38.78 -4.20 3.42
C VAL A 402 39.68 -4.94 2.44
N VAL A 403 40.66 -4.26 1.88
CA VAL A 403 41.66 -4.89 1.00
C VAL A 403 42.42 -5.92 1.83
N GLN A 404 42.21 -7.21 1.54
CA GLN A 404 42.92 -8.35 2.15
C GLN A 404 43.95 -8.85 1.17
N SER A 405 45.05 -9.40 1.71
CA SER A 405 46.07 -10.02 0.85
C SER A 405 45.50 -11.28 0.18
N LEU A 406 45.98 -11.61 -1.02
CA LEU A 406 45.59 -12.82 -1.73
C LEU A 406 45.80 -14.07 -0.88
N GLU A 407 46.92 -14.11 -0.11
CA GLU A 407 47.20 -15.20 0.80
C GLU A 407 46.15 -15.35 1.93
N ALA A 408 45.62 -14.23 2.45
CA ALA A 408 44.59 -14.26 3.48
C ALA A 408 43.25 -14.75 2.91
N MET A 409 42.91 -14.37 1.67
CA MET A 409 41.71 -14.84 0.98
C MET A 409 41.81 -16.34 0.65
N GLU A 410 42.95 -16.77 0.12
CA GLU A 410 43.24 -18.15 -0.19
C GLU A 410 43.12 -19.04 1.07
N ALA A 411 43.69 -18.61 2.20
CA ALA A 411 43.61 -19.30 3.47
C ALA A 411 42.17 -19.43 3.98
N LYS A 412 41.37 -18.38 3.92
CA LYS A 412 39.94 -18.41 4.32
C LYS A 412 39.11 -19.32 3.43
N TYR A 413 39.33 -19.26 2.12
CA TYR A 413 38.63 -20.11 1.17
C TYR A 413 38.92 -21.60 1.43
N LEU A 414 40.20 -21.97 1.58
CA LEU A 414 40.60 -23.33 1.88
C LEU A 414 40.05 -23.84 3.22
N GLN A 415 40.01 -23.00 4.27
CA GLN A 415 39.40 -23.35 5.55
C GLN A 415 37.91 -23.64 5.42
N CYS A 416 37.18 -22.84 4.61
CA CYS A 416 35.75 -23.03 4.36
C CYS A 416 35.50 -24.36 3.64
N VAL A 417 36.21 -24.60 2.54
CA VAL A 417 36.04 -25.79 1.71
C VAL A 417 36.43 -27.08 2.47
N MET A 418 37.47 -27.01 3.31
CA MET A 418 37.85 -28.18 4.17
C MET A 418 36.79 -28.47 5.25
N ARG A 419 36.04 -27.50 5.71
CA ARG A 419 34.96 -27.69 6.68
C ARG A 419 33.75 -28.38 6.03
N GLU A 420 33.43 -28.03 4.79
CA GLU A 420 32.27 -28.55 4.06
C GLU A 420 32.53 -29.94 3.43
N HIS A 421 33.72 -30.17 2.89
CA HIS A 421 34.03 -31.40 2.14
C HIS A 421 34.81 -32.45 2.93
N GLY A 422 35.07 -32.24 4.22
CA GLY A 422 35.75 -33.20 5.09
C GLY A 422 37.22 -33.45 4.69
N SER A 423 37.71 -34.67 4.97
CA SER A 423 39.14 -35.04 4.81
C SER A 423 39.46 -35.71 3.47
N ASP A 424 38.58 -35.73 2.49
CA ASP A 424 38.84 -36.31 1.17
C ASP A 424 39.66 -35.36 0.30
N LEU A 425 40.98 -35.44 0.41
CA LEU A 425 41.93 -34.60 -0.29
C LEU A 425 42.06 -34.89 -1.79
N ASP A 426 41.60 -36.06 -2.25
CA ASP A 426 41.67 -36.43 -3.66
C ASP A 426 40.55 -35.76 -4.44
N SER A 427 39.32 -35.82 -3.93
CA SER A 427 38.18 -35.11 -4.47
C SER A 427 38.43 -33.60 -4.43
N LEU A 428 38.95 -33.09 -3.31
CA LEU A 428 39.22 -31.65 -3.12
C LEU A 428 40.29 -31.12 -4.10
N SER A 429 41.37 -31.87 -4.33
CA SER A 429 42.41 -31.48 -5.28
C SER A 429 41.89 -31.40 -6.71
N SER A 430 41.02 -32.34 -7.10
CA SER A 430 40.37 -32.35 -8.40
C SER A 430 39.43 -31.18 -8.59
N SER A 431 38.61 -30.86 -7.59
CA SER A 431 37.65 -29.74 -7.63
C SER A 431 38.34 -28.39 -7.63
N LEU A 432 39.48 -28.25 -6.95
CA LEU A 432 40.28 -27.02 -6.92
C LEU A 432 41.21 -26.87 -8.13
N GLY A 433 41.30 -27.86 -9.00
CA GLY A 433 42.19 -27.87 -10.18
C GLY A 433 43.68 -27.80 -9.84
N VAL A 434 44.08 -28.27 -8.65
CA VAL A 434 45.48 -28.25 -8.18
C VAL A 434 45.97 -29.68 -7.88
N SER A 435 47.30 -29.87 -8.01
CA SER A 435 47.86 -31.15 -7.63
C SER A 435 47.74 -31.40 -6.13
N ARG A 436 47.57 -32.68 -5.72
CA ARG A 436 47.54 -33.09 -4.31
C ARG A 436 48.73 -32.54 -3.51
N ARG A 437 49.92 -32.52 -4.11
CA ARG A 437 51.15 -31.97 -3.52
C ARG A 437 51.03 -30.45 -3.29
N THR A 438 50.39 -29.72 -4.22
CA THR A 438 50.13 -28.29 -4.10
C THR A 438 49.14 -28.03 -2.99
N LEU A 439 48.06 -28.78 -2.92
CA LEU A 439 47.04 -28.68 -1.87
C LEU A 439 47.63 -28.92 -0.46
N TYR A 440 48.44 -29.95 -0.31
CA TYR A 440 49.14 -30.20 0.96
C TYR A 440 50.03 -29.03 1.37
N ARG A 441 50.77 -28.43 0.44
CA ARG A 441 51.64 -27.27 0.71
C ARG A 441 50.79 -26.06 1.15
N MET A 442 49.62 -25.83 0.55
CA MET A 442 48.74 -24.73 0.92
C MET A 442 48.12 -24.95 2.32
N ILE A 443 47.68 -26.16 2.63
CA ILE A 443 47.15 -26.52 3.94
C ILE A 443 48.21 -26.40 5.03
N ARG A 444 49.46 -26.77 4.75
CA ARG A 444 50.57 -26.65 5.70
C ARG A 444 50.89 -25.18 6.01
N LYS A 445 50.86 -24.30 5.02
CA LYS A 445 51.01 -22.85 5.19
C LYS A 445 49.93 -22.25 6.12
N ILE A 446 48.74 -22.78 6.11
CA ILE A 446 47.62 -22.31 6.96
C ILE A 446 47.77 -22.80 8.42
N LYS A 447 48.38 -23.95 8.63
CA LYS A 447 48.58 -24.55 9.95
C LYS A 447 49.83 -24.02 10.70
N GLU A 448 50.80 -23.45 10.00
CA GLU A 448 51.96 -22.82 10.61
C GLU A 448 51.64 -21.37 10.97
N PRO A 449 51.60 -20.97 12.26
CA PRO A 449 51.39 -19.54 12.60
C PRO A 449 52.58 -18.72 12.08
N VAL A 450 52.29 -17.59 11.45
CA VAL A 450 53.27 -16.58 11.02
C VAL A 450 53.98 -16.06 12.27
N ALA A 451 55.11 -16.67 12.61
CA ALA A 451 56.06 -16.12 13.56
C ALA A 451 56.78 -14.95 12.87
N ASN A 452 56.52 -13.75 13.40
CA ASN A 452 57.22 -12.46 13.24
C ASN A 452 58.31 -12.40 12.17
N LYS A 453 58.03 -11.64 11.10
CA LYS A 453 59.04 -10.92 10.33
C LYS A 453 58.71 -9.40 10.36
N TYR A 454 58.99 -8.78 11.48
CA TYR A 454 59.32 -7.35 11.57
C TYR A 454 60.25 -7.19 12.78
N SER A 455 61.51 -7.34 12.52
CA SER A 455 62.62 -6.77 13.26
C SER A 455 63.76 -6.64 12.26
N GLU A 456 63.82 -5.47 11.65
CA GLU A 456 64.99 -4.63 11.36
C GLU A 456 64.54 -3.40 10.62
#